data_d7522e8b19899f1f9c93487b8e7ee029
#
_entry.id   d7522e8b19899f1f9c93487b8e7ee029
#
_cell.length_a   1.000
_cell.length_b   1.000
_cell.length_c   1.000
_cell.angle_alpha   90.00
_cell.angle_beta   90.00
_cell.angle_gamma   90.00
#
_symmetry.space_group_name_H-M   'P 1'
#
loop_
_entity.id
_entity.type
_entity.pdbx_description
1 polymer ?
#
loop_
_entity_poly.entity_id
_entity_poly.type
_entity_poly.pdbx_seq_one_letter_code
_entity_poly.pdbx_strand_id
1 'polypeptide(L)'
;MKAWESNIRKVEPYVPGEQPKVQDVIKLNTNENPYGPSENVRKAMEAIDIDRCRLYPDPDVTKLVKSIADYYGMDNNQVFVGVGSDDVLSMCFLTFFNGKKPVLFPDITYSFYSVWADLYRIPYEKQKLDDNMKIVPEDYYKENGGVIFPNPNAPTGLLMDLDSVRDIIEHNKDVVVIVDEAYIDFGGVSAKDLVNEYDNVLVAVSYTHLTLP
;
A
#
# COMPACT_ATOMS: atom_id res chain seq x y z
N MET A 1 -28.15 19.36 18.08
CA MET A 1 -26.81 18.90 17.70
C MET A 1 -25.81 19.79 18.39
N LYS A 2 -24.87 19.23 19.11
CA LYS A 2 -23.81 20.02 19.78
C LYS A 2 -22.80 20.52 18.75
N ALA A 3 -22.17 21.66 18.98
CA ALA A 3 -21.26 22.27 17.99
C ALA A 3 -20.12 21.36 17.53
N TRP A 4 -19.58 20.50 18.41
CA TRP A 4 -18.53 19.54 18.04
C TRP A 4 -19.00 18.39 17.18
N GLU A 5 -20.31 18.03 17.22
CA GLU A 5 -20.86 16.93 16.41
C GLU A 5 -20.77 17.21 14.91
N SER A 6 -20.77 18.49 14.51
CA SER A 6 -20.58 18.90 13.12
C SER A 6 -19.16 18.66 12.61
N ASN A 7 -18.19 18.51 13.51
CA ASN A 7 -16.77 18.25 13.18
C ASN A 7 -16.47 16.76 13.02
N ILE A 8 -17.38 15.89 13.45
CA ILE A 8 -17.19 14.43 13.29
C ILE A 8 -17.22 14.10 11.80
N ARG A 9 -16.15 13.48 11.34
CA ARG A 9 -16.07 12.96 9.97
C ARG A 9 -16.95 11.72 9.86
N LYS A 10 -17.82 11.71 8.88
CA LYS A 10 -18.64 10.55 8.54
C LYS A 10 -18.03 9.92 7.30
N VAL A 11 -17.51 8.73 7.47
CA VAL A 11 -16.91 7.93 6.40
C VAL A 11 -17.64 6.60 6.38
N GLU A 12 -17.94 6.08 5.22
CA GLU A 12 -18.38 4.70 5.05
C GLU A 12 -17.24 3.77 5.48
N PRO A 13 -17.40 2.98 6.55
CA PRO A 13 -16.33 2.11 7.00
C PRO A 13 -16.07 0.99 5.99
N TYR A 14 -14.83 0.55 5.92
CA TYR A 14 -14.51 -0.69 5.21
C TYR A 14 -15.31 -1.86 5.79
N VAL A 15 -15.94 -2.63 4.91
CA VAL A 15 -16.63 -3.86 5.28
C VAL A 15 -15.67 -5.02 5.01
N PRO A 16 -15.10 -5.65 6.05
CA PRO A 16 -14.22 -6.78 5.88
C PRO A 16 -14.99 -7.96 5.28
N GLY A 17 -14.27 -8.81 4.57
CA GLY A 17 -14.82 -10.08 4.08
C GLY A 17 -15.38 -10.93 5.23
N GLU A 18 -16.32 -11.80 4.90
CA GLU A 18 -16.95 -12.69 5.87
C GLU A 18 -15.91 -13.49 6.67
N GLN A 19 -16.08 -13.54 8.00
CA GLN A 19 -15.25 -14.28 8.94
C GLN A 19 -16.09 -15.40 9.59
N PRO A 20 -16.32 -16.53 8.88
CA PRO A 20 -17.14 -17.61 9.40
C PRO A 20 -16.52 -18.22 10.66
N LYS A 21 -17.36 -18.45 11.68
CA LYS A 21 -16.96 -19.08 12.95
C LYS A 21 -17.23 -20.59 12.95
N VAL A 22 -17.51 -21.17 11.81
CA VAL A 22 -17.79 -22.62 11.67
C VAL A 22 -16.49 -23.38 11.43
N GLN A 23 -16.38 -24.59 11.97
CA GLN A 23 -15.26 -25.49 11.71
C GLN A 23 -15.38 -26.07 10.28
N ASP A 24 -14.24 -26.44 9.70
CA ASP A 24 -14.14 -27.11 8.38
C ASP A 24 -14.54 -26.23 7.15
N VAL A 25 -14.41 -24.90 7.28
CA VAL A 25 -14.61 -23.98 6.16
C VAL A 25 -13.32 -23.80 5.38
N ILE A 26 -13.40 -23.94 4.06
CA ILE A 26 -12.33 -23.53 3.14
C ILE A 26 -12.44 -22.02 2.94
N LYS A 27 -11.56 -21.25 3.60
CA LYS A 27 -11.53 -19.80 3.53
C LYS A 27 -10.69 -19.35 2.34
N LEU A 28 -11.32 -18.66 1.37
CA LEU A 28 -10.67 -18.17 0.15
C LEU A 28 -10.74 -16.63 0.02
N ASN A 29 -11.21 -15.94 1.06
CA ASN A 29 -11.26 -14.48 1.10
C ASN A 29 -10.08 -13.92 1.93
N THR A 30 -9.88 -12.59 1.85
CA THR A 30 -8.84 -11.82 2.58
C THR A 30 -7.39 -12.17 2.23
N ASN A 31 -7.16 -13.03 1.24
CA ASN A 31 -5.83 -13.40 0.71
C ASN A 31 -4.82 -13.82 1.80
N GLU A 32 -5.29 -14.50 2.85
CA GLU A 32 -4.42 -15.01 3.90
C GLU A 32 -3.45 -16.06 3.35
N ASN A 33 -2.18 -15.97 3.77
CA ASN A 33 -1.20 -16.97 3.37
C ASN A 33 -1.51 -18.33 4.03
N PRO A 34 -1.70 -19.42 3.27
CA PRO A 34 -2.00 -20.73 3.83
C PRO A 34 -0.79 -21.38 4.54
N TYR A 35 0.41 -20.85 4.32
CA TYR A 35 1.63 -21.35 4.95
C TYR A 35 1.97 -20.51 6.19
N GLY A 36 2.35 -21.19 7.27
CA GLY A 36 2.84 -20.53 8.48
C GLY A 36 4.23 -19.91 8.27
N PRO A 37 4.67 -19.07 9.24
CA PRO A 37 6.00 -18.49 9.20
C PRO A 37 7.10 -19.55 9.26
N SER A 38 8.27 -19.23 8.73
CA SER A 38 9.44 -20.13 8.73
C SER A 38 9.91 -20.44 10.16
N GLU A 39 10.67 -21.52 10.29
CA GLU A 39 11.29 -21.91 11.57
C GLU A 39 12.23 -20.83 12.13
N ASN A 40 12.88 -20.05 11.26
CA ASN A 40 13.72 -18.92 11.69
C ASN A 40 12.91 -17.80 12.33
N VAL A 41 11.73 -17.50 11.80
CA VAL A 41 10.80 -16.53 12.40
C VAL A 41 10.32 -17.03 13.76
N ARG A 42 9.97 -18.33 13.88
CA ARG A 42 9.58 -18.93 15.15
C ARG A 42 10.68 -18.77 16.20
N LYS A 43 11.91 -19.14 15.87
CA LYS A 43 13.07 -19.00 16.79
C LYS A 43 13.32 -17.54 17.18
N ALA A 44 13.18 -16.60 16.22
CA ALA A 44 13.34 -15.18 16.51
C ALA A 44 12.27 -14.67 17.50
N MET A 45 11.03 -15.13 17.35
CA MET A 45 9.93 -14.77 18.28
C MET A 45 10.15 -15.36 19.67
N GLU A 46 10.60 -16.62 19.76
CA GLU A 46 10.91 -17.28 21.04
C GLU A 46 12.09 -16.62 21.77
N ALA A 47 13.01 -16.00 21.03
CA ALA A 47 14.15 -15.28 21.58
C ALA A 47 13.83 -13.83 22.02
N ILE A 48 12.59 -13.38 21.88
CA ILE A 48 12.20 -12.04 22.31
C ILE A 48 12.27 -11.96 23.85
N ASP A 49 13.05 -11.00 24.34
CA ASP A 49 13.07 -10.64 25.76
C ASP A 49 11.81 -9.84 26.09
N ILE A 50 10.86 -10.52 26.71
CA ILE A 50 9.56 -9.96 27.10
C ILE A 50 9.71 -8.77 28.05
N ASP A 51 10.72 -8.76 28.91
CA ASP A 51 10.95 -7.65 29.85
C ASP A 51 11.29 -6.34 29.14
N ARG A 52 11.80 -6.40 27.93
CA ARG A 52 12.06 -5.22 27.10
C ARG A 52 10.79 -4.56 26.56
N CYS A 53 9.66 -5.28 26.52
CA CYS A 53 8.39 -4.71 26.03
C CYS A 53 7.87 -3.57 26.93
N ARG A 54 8.39 -3.38 28.14
CA ARG A 54 8.09 -2.24 29.02
C ARG A 54 8.87 -0.96 28.65
N LEU A 55 9.83 -1.04 27.75
CA LEU A 55 10.67 0.08 27.32
C LEU A 55 10.12 0.69 26.03
N TYR A 56 10.41 1.97 25.81
CA TYR A 56 10.12 2.56 24.51
C TYR A 56 10.89 1.83 23.41
N PRO A 57 10.25 1.59 22.26
CA PRO A 57 10.95 1.04 21.11
C PRO A 57 11.90 2.06 20.50
N ASP A 58 12.77 1.60 19.63
CA ASP A 58 13.56 2.47 18.76
C ASP A 58 12.62 3.28 17.83
N PRO A 59 12.59 4.63 17.95
CA PRO A 59 11.66 5.45 17.20
C PRO A 59 11.89 5.40 15.67
N ASP A 60 13.12 5.15 15.25
CA ASP A 60 13.51 5.10 13.85
C ASP A 60 13.46 3.67 13.27
N VAL A 61 13.08 2.69 14.10
CA VAL A 61 13.00 1.27 13.71
C VAL A 61 14.26 0.79 12.97
N THR A 62 15.43 1.32 13.34
CA THR A 62 16.72 1.27 12.64
C THR A 62 17.08 -0.13 12.17
N LYS A 63 16.87 -1.13 13.02
CA LYS A 63 17.24 -2.53 12.70
C LYS A 63 16.38 -3.09 11.56
N LEU A 64 15.07 -2.80 11.57
CA LEU A 64 14.15 -3.27 10.53
C LEU A 64 14.38 -2.52 9.23
N VAL A 65 14.52 -1.18 9.29
CA VAL A 65 14.86 -0.34 8.13
C VAL A 65 16.12 -0.86 7.45
N LYS A 66 17.19 -1.12 8.23
CA LYS A 66 18.41 -1.69 7.68
C LYS A 66 18.20 -3.05 7.02
N SER A 67 17.45 -3.94 7.64
CA SER A 67 17.20 -5.27 7.09
C SER A 67 16.42 -5.22 5.78
N ILE A 68 15.44 -4.32 5.67
CA ILE A 68 14.67 -4.09 4.44
C ILE A 68 15.58 -3.48 3.36
N ALA A 69 16.36 -2.46 3.71
CA ALA A 69 17.29 -1.82 2.80
C ALA A 69 18.32 -2.82 2.23
N ASP A 70 18.94 -3.62 3.10
CA ASP A 70 19.89 -4.67 2.70
C ASP A 70 19.22 -5.70 1.76
N TYR A 71 17.96 -6.10 2.04
CA TYR A 71 17.22 -7.09 1.24
C TYR A 71 16.91 -6.57 -0.17
N TYR A 72 16.49 -5.30 -0.29
CA TYR A 72 16.17 -4.70 -1.58
C TYR A 72 17.35 -4.05 -2.29
N GLY A 73 18.53 -3.96 -1.65
CA GLY A 73 19.71 -3.30 -2.19
C GLY A 73 19.54 -1.76 -2.26
N MET A 74 18.92 -1.18 -1.24
CA MET A 74 18.61 0.25 -1.13
C MET A 74 19.37 0.91 0.01
N ASP A 75 19.41 2.24 0.04
CA ASP A 75 19.90 3.00 1.18
C ASP A 75 18.88 3.06 2.31
N ASN A 76 19.34 3.12 3.56
CA ASN A 76 18.45 3.19 4.73
C ASN A 76 17.50 4.41 4.70
N ASN A 77 17.92 5.52 4.12
CA ASN A 77 17.11 6.74 4.00
C ASN A 77 16.02 6.64 2.90
N GLN A 78 16.01 5.58 2.12
CA GLN A 78 14.98 5.29 1.12
C GLN A 78 13.87 4.37 1.67
N VAL A 79 13.99 3.94 2.93
CA VAL A 79 13.05 2.98 3.53
C VAL A 79 12.30 3.63 4.68
N PHE A 80 10.99 3.61 4.61
CA PHE A 80 10.08 4.01 5.68
C PHE A 80 9.23 2.82 6.12
N VAL A 81 9.05 2.64 7.42
CA VAL A 81 8.31 1.52 8.01
C VAL A 81 7.13 2.02 8.82
N GLY A 82 5.95 1.46 8.57
CA GLY A 82 4.73 1.67 9.35
C GLY A 82 4.11 0.33 9.79
N VAL A 83 2.95 0.40 10.42
CA VAL A 83 2.21 -0.79 10.89
C VAL A 83 1.39 -1.38 9.74
N GLY A 84 2.09 -1.99 8.77
CA GLY A 84 1.51 -2.50 7.53
C GLY A 84 1.37 -1.42 6.45
N SER A 85 1.07 -1.86 5.21
CA SER A 85 0.90 -0.95 4.08
C SER A 85 -0.28 0.01 4.26
N ASP A 86 -1.34 -0.39 4.95
CA ASP A 86 -2.49 0.47 5.23
C ASP A 86 -2.12 1.73 6.00
N ASP A 87 -1.30 1.59 7.05
CA ASP A 87 -0.82 2.71 7.84
C ASP A 87 0.09 3.63 6.99
N VAL A 88 1.03 3.05 6.25
CA VAL A 88 1.94 3.78 5.36
C VAL A 88 1.16 4.53 4.27
N LEU A 89 0.22 3.87 3.59
CA LEU A 89 -0.58 4.49 2.55
C LEU A 89 -1.49 5.60 3.09
N SER A 90 -2.10 5.37 4.26
CA SER A 90 -2.88 6.41 4.96
C SER A 90 -2.04 7.66 5.24
N MET A 91 -0.80 7.49 5.71
CA MET A 91 0.14 8.61 5.90
C MET A 91 0.52 9.27 4.58
N CYS A 92 0.72 8.48 3.51
CA CYS A 92 1.00 9.03 2.17
C CYS A 92 -0.15 9.90 1.65
N PHE A 93 -1.41 9.46 1.82
CA PHE A 93 -2.58 10.27 1.46
C PHE A 93 -2.57 11.61 2.19
N LEU A 94 -2.32 11.60 3.49
CA LEU A 94 -2.30 12.83 4.29
C LEU A 94 -1.10 13.73 3.97
N THR A 95 0.04 13.16 3.60
CA THR A 95 1.28 13.91 3.37
C THR A 95 1.35 14.49 1.97
N PHE A 96 1.05 13.70 0.95
CA PHE A 96 1.31 14.05 -0.44
C PHE A 96 0.07 14.46 -1.22
N PHE A 97 -1.12 13.94 -0.85
CA PHE A 97 -2.33 14.10 -1.63
C PHE A 97 -3.32 15.12 -1.07
N ASN A 98 -3.02 15.82 0.01
CA ASN A 98 -3.93 16.76 0.67
C ASN A 98 -4.10 18.11 -0.05
N GLY A 99 -3.95 18.12 -1.37
CA GLY A 99 -4.10 19.27 -2.24
C GLY A 99 -5.54 19.52 -2.68
N LYS A 100 -5.70 20.39 -3.67
CA LYS A 100 -7.01 20.72 -4.25
C LYS A 100 -7.34 19.95 -5.52
N LYS A 101 -6.33 19.38 -6.19
CA LYS A 101 -6.50 18.58 -7.38
C LYS A 101 -6.83 17.14 -7.01
N PRO A 102 -7.64 16.44 -7.85
CA PRO A 102 -8.03 15.07 -7.53
C PRO A 102 -6.86 14.10 -7.61
N VAL A 103 -6.81 13.15 -6.69
CA VAL A 103 -5.96 11.96 -6.79
C VAL A 103 -6.60 10.97 -7.75
N LEU A 104 -5.80 10.38 -8.63
CA LEU A 104 -6.26 9.39 -9.60
C LEU A 104 -5.93 7.97 -9.14
N PHE A 105 -6.93 7.09 -9.22
CA PHE A 105 -6.74 5.65 -8.97
C PHE A 105 -7.80 4.83 -9.73
N PRO A 106 -7.60 3.52 -9.94
CA PRO A 106 -8.54 2.70 -10.69
C PRO A 106 -9.93 2.64 -10.01
N ASP A 107 -10.99 2.48 -10.79
CA ASP A 107 -12.37 2.37 -10.28
C ASP A 107 -12.63 1.02 -9.58
N ILE A 108 -12.01 -0.04 -10.07
CA ILE A 108 -12.03 -1.37 -9.45
C ILE A 108 -10.62 -1.67 -8.92
N THR A 109 -10.42 -1.36 -7.64
CA THR A 109 -9.12 -1.44 -6.98
C THR A 109 -9.27 -1.63 -5.47
N TYR A 110 -8.18 -1.51 -4.72
CA TYR A 110 -8.20 -1.57 -3.27
C TYR A 110 -9.11 -0.49 -2.68
N SER A 111 -10.14 -0.91 -1.97
CA SER A 111 -11.25 -0.03 -1.56
C SER A 111 -10.86 1.05 -0.54
N PHE A 112 -9.76 0.87 0.19
CA PHE A 112 -9.29 1.86 1.17
C PHE A 112 -8.82 3.18 0.56
N TYR A 113 -8.45 3.23 -0.72
CA TYR A 113 -8.06 4.50 -1.34
C TYR A 113 -9.17 5.54 -1.24
N SER A 114 -10.42 5.15 -1.56
CA SER A 114 -11.57 6.06 -1.39
C SER A 114 -11.87 6.34 0.08
N VAL A 115 -11.69 5.36 0.98
CA VAL A 115 -11.91 5.56 2.42
C VAL A 115 -10.95 6.61 2.99
N TRP A 116 -9.66 6.54 2.66
CA TRP A 116 -8.70 7.55 3.10
C TRP A 116 -8.95 8.92 2.45
N ALA A 117 -9.25 8.94 1.15
CA ALA A 117 -9.58 10.18 0.46
C ALA A 117 -10.77 10.89 1.12
N ASP A 118 -11.84 10.16 1.42
CA ASP A 118 -13.02 10.69 2.10
C ASP A 118 -12.70 11.12 3.55
N LEU A 119 -11.93 10.30 4.30
CA LEU A 119 -11.53 10.60 5.66
C LEU A 119 -10.73 11.90 5.75
N TYR A 120 -9.82 12.13 4.82
CA TYR A 120 -8.95 13.30 4.79
C TYR A 120 -9.51 14.45 3.95
N ARG A 121 -10.69 14.28 3.33
CA ARG A 121 -11.33 15.26 2.43
C ARG A 121 -10.47 15.61 1.23
N ILE A 122 -9.81 14.61 0.69
CA ILE A 122 -8.98 14.72 -0.51
C ILE A 122 -9.87 14.46 -1.71
N PRO A 123 -9.93 15.37 -2.70
CA PRO A 123 -10.66 15.10 -3.93
C PRO A 123 -10.01 13.94 -4.69
N TYR A 124 -10.81 13.11 -5.33
CA TYR A 124 -10.30 12.01 -6.13
C TYR A 124 -11.16 11.75 -7.36
N GLU A 125 -10.58 11.09 -8.34
CA GLU A 125 -11.26 10.66 -9.55
C GLU A 125 -10.86 9.23 -9.88
N LYS A 126 -11.86 8.38 -10.09
CA LYS A 126 -11.66 6.97 -10.43
C LYS A 126 -11.49 6.81 -11.93
N GLN A 127 -10.42 6.15 -12.34
CA GLN A 127 -10.13 5.83 -13.73
C GLN A 127 -10.69 4.44 -14.05
N LYS A 128 -11.44 4.32 -15.14
CA LYS A 128 -12.04 3.04 -15.52
C LYS A 128 -10.99 2.06 -15.99
N LEU A 129 -11.13 0.80 -15.58
CA LEU A 129 -10.40 -0.28 -16.21
C LEU A 129 -10.94 -0.52 -17.63
N ASP A 130 -10.10 -1.07 -18.51
CA ASP A 130 -10.52 -1.47 -19.85
C ASP A 130 -11.46 -2.71 -19.81
N ASP A 131 -11.94 -3.14 -20.98
CA ASP A 131 -12.83 -4.32 -21.10
C ASP A 131 -12.14 -5.64 -20.67
N ASN A 132 -10.81 -5.65 -20.54
CA ASN A 132 -10.01 -6.76 -20.03
C ASN A 132 -9.61 -6.58 -18.57
N MET A 133 -10.21 -5.63 -17.86
CA MET A 133 -9.95 -5.30 -16.45
C MET A 133 -8.53 -4.76 -16.17
N LYS A 134 -7.86 -4.22 -17.18
CA LYS A 134 -6.53 -3.62 -17.06
C LYS A 134 -6.61 -2.13 -16.78
N ILE A 135 -5.61 -1.63 -16.08
CA ILE A 135 -5.34 -0.20 -15.93
C ILE A 135 -4.87 0.34 -17.29
N VAL A 136 -5.44 1.48 -17.71
CA VAL A 136 -5.09 2.19 -18.95
C VAL A 136 -4.17 3.36 -18.59
N PRO A 137 -2.87 3.32 -18.91
CA PRO A 137 -1.90 4.34 -18.50
C PRO A 137 -2.29 5.76 -18.94
N GLU A 138 -2.84 5.92 -20.14
CA GLU A 138 -3.22 7.21 -20.72
C GLU A 138 -4.27 7.97 -19.90
N ASP A 139 -5.11 7.27 -19.14
CA ASP A 139 -6.12 7.90 -18.29
C ASP A 139 -5.52 8.65 -17.09
N TYR A 140 -4.22 8.44 -16.83
CA TYR A 140 -3.47 9.07 -15.74
C TYR A 140 -2.61 10.26 -16.20
N TYR A 141 -2.62 10.65 -17.49
CA TYR A 141 -1.77 11.74 -18.02
C TYR A 141 -2.36 13.13 -17.82
N LYS A 142 -3.60 13.22 -17.40
CA LYS A 142 -4.28 14.49 -17.13
C LYS A 142 -3.79 15.15 -15.85
N GLU A 143 -4.03 16.45 -15.74
CA GLU A 143 -3.71 17.22 -14.53
C GLU A 143 -4.40 16.64 -13.29
N ASN A 144 -3.62 16.37 -12.25
CA ASN A 144 -4.08 15.68 -11.03
C ASN A 144 -3.30 16.13 -9.79
N GLY A 145 -3.68 15.62 -8.62
CA GLY A 145 -3.05 15.87 -7.32
C GLY A 145 -2.16 14.72 -6.83
N GLY A 146 -2.03 13.67 -7.63
CA GLY A 146 -1.24 12.47 -7.35
C GLY A 146 -1.89 11.25 -7.97
N VAL A 147 -1.12 10.19 -8.10
CA VAL A 147 -1.55 8.92 -8.69
C VAL A 147 -1.24 7.79 -7.73
N ILE A 148 -2.18 6.87 -7.56
CA ILE A 148 -1.94 5.62 -6.84
C ILE A 148 -2.64 4.46 -7.54
N PHE A 149 -1.93 3.36 -7.72
CA PHE A 149 -2.50 2.11 -8.23
C PHE A 149 -1.76 0.90 -7.67
N PRO A 150 -2.46 -0.23 -7.44
CA PRO A 150 -1.81 -1.48 -7.06
C PRO A 150 -1.18 -2.16 -8.26
N ASN A 151 -0.03 -2.78 -8.05
CA ASN A 151 0.63 -3.59 -9.07
C ASN A 151 1.25 -4.86 -8.48
N PRO A 152 0.63 -6.03 -8.60
CA PRO A 152 -0.64 -6.34 -9.31
C PRO A 152 -1.87 -5.65 -8.73
N ASN A 153 -2.84 -5.28 -9.60
CA ASN A 153 -4.07 -4.67 -9.13
C ASN A 153 -4.92 -5.66 -8.33
N ALA A 154 -5.38 -5.27 -7.18
CA ALA A 154 -6.35 -6.00 -6.38
C ALA A 154 -7.75 -5.35 -6.55
N PRO A 155 -8.83 -6.06 -6.95
CA PRO A 155 -8.95 -7.53 -6.90
C PRO A 155 -8.69 -8.26 -8.22
N THR A 156 -8.29 -7.57 -9.31
CA THR A 156 -8.20 -8.20 -10.64
C THR A 156 -7.03 -9.19 -10.76
N GLY A 157 -5.99 -9.03 -9.95
CA GLY A 157 -4.76 -9.84 -10.02
C GLY A 157 -3.89 -9.55 -11.24
N LEU A 158 -4.23 -8.52 -12.02
CA LEU A 158 -3.52 -8.19 -13.25
C LEU A 158 -2.30 -7.32 -12.96
N LEU A 159 -1.18 -7.71 -13.56
CA LEU A 159 0.09 -7.00 -13.48
C LEU A 159 0.22 -6.04 -14.67
N MET A 160 0.65 -4.81 -14.39
CA MET A 160 1.12 -3.85 -15.39
C MET A 160 2.64 -4.03 -15.55
N ASP A 161 3.13 -3.99 -16.78
CA ASP A 161 4.57 -4.02 -17.04
C ASP A 161 5.27 -2.73 -16.60
N LEU A 162 6.58 -2.80 -16.36
CA LEU A 162 7.35 -1.67 -15.86
C LEU A 162 7.44 -0.49 -16.85
N ASP A 163 7.35 -0.74 -18.15
CA ASP A 163 7.38 0.33 -19.15
C ASP A 163 6.10 1.16 -19.05
N SER A 164 4.95 0.51 -18.86
CA SER A 164 3.67 1.20 -18.60
C SER A 164 3.66 1.95 -17.25
N VAL A 165 4.26 1.37 -16.20
CA VAL A 165 4.44 2.06 -14.91
C VAL A 165 5.31 3.31 -15.08
N ARG A 166 6.43 3.17 -15.79
CA ARG A 166 7.36 4.28 -16.10
C ARG A 166 6.66 5.39 -16.87
N ASP A 167 5.85 5.03 -17.84
CA ASP A 167 5.10 5.99 -18.67
C ASP A 167 4.12 6.83 -17.83
N ILE A 168 3.39 6.21 -16.91
CA ILE A 168 2.57 6.95 -15.93
C ILE A 168 3.43 7.91 -15.11
N ILE A 169 4.59 7.48 -14.61
CA ILE A 169 5.49 8.31 -13.80
C ILE A 169 5.97 9.52 -14.60
N GLU A 170 6.39 9.29 -15.84
CA GLU A 170 6.94 10.35 -16.71
C GLU A 170 5.92 11.42 -17.10
N HIS A 171 4.64 11.06 -17.17
CA HIS A 171 3.55 12.01 -17.40
C HIS A 171 3.09 12.73 -16.12
N ASN A 172 3.61 12.37 -14.95
CA ASN A 172 3.19 12.89 -13.66
C ASN A 172 4.35 13.46 -12.81
N LYS A 173 5.36 14.08 -13.44
CA LYS A 173 6.60 14.51 -12.76
C LYS A 173 6.41 15.54 -11.64
N ASP A 174 5.32 16.29 -11.66
CA ASP A 174 5.04 17.34 -10.67
C ASP A 174 4.20 16.84 -9.46
N VAL A 175 3.85 15.57 -9.44
CA VAL A 175 3.05 14.95 -8.37
C VAL A 175 3.62 13.59 -7.97
N VAL A 176 3.27 13.12 -6.78
CA VAL A 176 3.72 11.79 -6.31
C VAL A 176 2.91 10.70 -6.99
N VAL A 177 3.62 9.67 -7.47
CA VAL A 177 3.06 8.41 -7.97
C VAL A 177 3.37 7.30 -6.97
N ILE A 178 2.34 6.64 -6.48
CA ILE A 178 2.48 5.51 -5.55
C ILE A 178 2.13 4.22 -6.29
N VAL A 179 3.09 3.29 -6.32
CA VAL A 179 2.87 1.92 -6.79
C VAL A 179 2.68 1.04 -5.56
N ASP A 180 1.46 0.55 -5.37
CA ASP A 180 1.12 -0.33 -4.24
C ASP A 180 1.39 -1.77 -4.63
N GLU A 181 2.49 -2.30 -4.12
CA GLU A 181 3.01 -3.64 -4.40
C GLU A 181 2.70 -4.64 -3.28
N ALA A 182 1.57 -4.52 -2.62
CA ALA A 182 1.18 -5.45 -1.55
C ALA A 182 1.22 -6.93 -1.99
N TYR A 183 1.10 -7.22 -3.28
CA TYR A 183 1.05 -8.58 -3.83
C TYR A 183 2.15 -8.89 -4.85
N ILE A 184 3.20 -8.07 -4.96
CA ILE A 184 4.24 -8.25 -5.99
C ILE A 184 4.98 -9.58 -5.86
N ASP A 185 5.14 -10.10 -4.65
CA ASP A 185 5.88 -11.35 -4.40
C ASP A 185 5.13 -12.61 -4.90
N PHE A 186 3.86 -12.47 -5.27
CA PHE A 186 3.09 -13.56 -5.89
C PHE A 186 3.30 -13.67 -7.41
N GLY A 187 4.10 -12.81 -8.00
CA GLY A 187 4.52 -12.82 -9.40
C GLY A 187 4.58 -11.42 -9.99
N GLY A 188 5.65 -11.12 -10.67
CA GLY A 188 5.88 -9.83 -11.30
C GLY A 188 7.28 -9.31 -11.11
N VAL A 189 7.52 -8.12 -11.66
CA VAL A 189 8.78 -7.37 -11.47
C VAL A 189 8.44 -6.09 -10.72
N SER A 190 9.09 -5.91 -9.56
CA SER A 190 8.86 -4.75 -8.70
C SER A 190 9.35 -3.45 -9.36
N ALA A 191 8.58 -2.39 -9.16
CA ALA A 191 8.95 -1.02 -9.52
C ALA A 191 10.00 -0.39 -8.57
N LYS A 192 10.51 -1.12 -7.58
CA LYS A 192 11.43 -0.62 -6.55
C LYS A 192 12.65 0.12 -7.12
N ASP A 193 13.18 -0.34 -8.25
CA ASP A 193 14.39 0.26 -8.83
C ASP A 193 14.08 1.64 -9.45
N LEU A 194 12.83 1.94 -9.76
CA LEU A 194 12.40 3.24 -10.30
C LEU A 194 12.54 4.37 -9.26
N VAL A 195 12.59 4.07 -7.96
CA VAL A 195 12.82 5.10 -6.92
C VAL A 195 14.24 5.71 -7.00
N ASN A 196 15.17 5.05 -7.70
CA ASN A 196 16.49 5.60 -7.97
C ASN A 196 16.55 6.46 -9.25
N GLU A 197 15.50 6.36 -10.09
CA GLU A 197 15.42 7.07 -11.38
C GLU A 197 14.51 8.31 -11.29
N TYR A 198 13.53 8.30 -10.37
CA TYR A 198 12.49 9.32 -10.25
C TYR A 198 12.30 9.78 -8.80
N ASP A 199 12.31 11.09 -8.60
CA ASP A 199 12.16 11.71 -7.27
C ASP A 199 10.74 11.68 -6.72
N ASN A 200 9.76 11.37 -7.56
CA ASN A 200 8.33 11.44 -7.25
C ASN A 200 7.66 10.07 -7.13
N VAL A 201 8.43 8.98 -7.00
CA VAL A 201 7.91 7.62 -6.92
C VAL A 201 8.03 7.07 -5.51
N LEU A 202 6.95 6.45 -5.04
CA LEU A 202 6.92 5.64 -3.84
C LEU A 202 6.43 4.23 -4.18
N VAL A 203 7.11 3.22 -3.66
CA VAL A 203 6.66 1.83 -3.76
C VAL A 203 6.28 1.35 -2.38
N ALA A 204 5.01 0.99 -2.20
CA ALA A 204 4.49 0.47 -0.94
C ALA A 204 4.43 -1.05 -0.99
N VAL A 205 4.96 -1.72 0.05
CA VAL A 205 4.97 -3.18 0.15
C VAL A 205 4.33 -3.59 1.47
N SER A 206 3.65 -4.74 1.49
CA SER A 206 3.10 -5.33 2.71
C SER A 206 3.77 -6.66 3.00
N TYR A 207 4.24 -6.82 4.24
CA TYR A 207 4.77 -8.10 4.72
C TYR A 207 3.73 -8.92 5.48
N THR A 208 2.52 -8.41 5.64
CA THR A 208 1.42 -9.10 6.34
C THR A 208 1.04 -10.42 5.66
N HIS A 209 1.14 -10.47 4.32
CA HIS A 209 0.81 -11.63 3.51
C HIS A 209 2.02 -12.53 3.21
N LEU A 210 3.21 -12.07 3.59
CA LEU A 210 4.46 -12.76 3.34
C LEU A 210 4.93 -13.44 4.63
N THR A 211 5.13 -14.73 4.57
CA THR A 211 5.98 -15.41 5.54
C THR A 211 7.38 -15.40 4.97
N LEU A 212 8.15 -14.38 5.32
CA LEU A 212 9.54 -14.29 4.87
C LEU A 212 10.32 -15.52 5.33
N PRO A 213 11.16 -16.10 4.46
CA PRO A 213 11.97 -17.29 4.78
C PRO A 213 13.00 -17.03 5.88
#